data_3e891ffa38196dca206059a85b7d91b4
#
_entry.id   3e891ffa38196dca206059a85b7d91b4
#
_cell.length_a   1.000
_cell.length_b   1.000
_cell.length_c   1.000
_cell.angle_alpha   90.00
_cell.angle_beta   90.00
_cell.angle_gamma   90.00
#
_symmetry.space_group_name_H-M   'P 1'
#
loop_
_entity.id
_entity.type
_entity.pdbx_description
1 polymer ?
#
loop_
_entity_poly.entity_id
_entity_poly.type
_entity_poly.pdbx_seq_one_letter_code
_entity_poly.pdbx_strand_id
1 'polypeptide(L)'
;MLDARFLKTRQRYFDALEILLKEQSFESIRISDLVREAKTTRKTFYNHYQDKIELIVDYQEELTKEIFAIQKEHTQLNEDYFYQIIVLLRQKGALLSALLNYNGSLELQIMIKSQMIESCLGLTCHT
;
A
#
# COMPACT_ATOMS: atom_id res chain seq x y z
N MET A 1 -13.39 -14.90 -6.23
CA MET A 1 -13.75 -14.22 -4.98
C MET A 1 -12.78 -14.62 -3.88
N LEU A 2 -12.28 -13.67 -3.13
CA LEU A 2 -11.33 -13.96 -2.07
C LEU A 2 -12.04 -14.44 -0.82
N ASP A 3 -11.45 -15.49 -0.20
CA ASP A 3 -11.89 -16.03 1.06
C ASP A 3 -11.70 -14.97 2.17
N ALA A 4 -12.63 -14.91 3.11
CA ALA A 4 -12.54 -13.97 4.24
C ALA A 4 -11.26 -14.20 5.06
N ARG A 5 -10.83 -15.46 5.19
CA ARG A 5 -9.57 -15.78 5.88
C ARG A 5 -8.37 -15.20 5.15
N PHE A 6 -8.38 -15.26 3.83
CA PHE A 6 -7.31 -14.69 3.01
C PHE A 6 -7.23 -13.18 3.20
N LEU A 7 -8.38 -12.50 3.16
CA LEU A 7 -8.42 -11.05 3.33
C LEU A 7 -7.97 -10.62 4.72
N LYS A 8 -8.32 -11.39 5.73
CA LYS A 8 -7.91 -11.09 7.10
C LYS A 8 -6.39 -11.22 7.27
N THR A 9 -5.80 -12.27 6.71
CA THR A 9 -4.36 -12.46 6.75
C THR A 9 -3.64 -11.38 5.96
N ARG A 10 -4.18 -10.99 4.81
CA ARG A 10 -3.66 -9.91 4.01
C ARG A 10 -3.60 -8.61 4.80
N GLN A 11 -4.65 -8.30 5.55
CA GLN A 11 -4.69 -7.11 6.39
C GLN A 11 -3.63 -7.16 7.49
N ARG A 12 -3.36 -8.33 8.03
CA ARG A 12 -2.29 -8.49 9.02
C ARG A 12 -0.93 -8.10 8.44
N TYR A 13 -0.67 -8.47 7.20
CA TYR A 13 0.59 -8.09 6.54
C TYR A 13 0.64 -6.60 6.26
N PHE A 14 -0.47 -5.99 5.88
CA PHE A 14 -0.53 -4.54 5.67
C PHE A 14 -0.23 -3.81 6.98
N ASP A 15 -0.86 -4.24 8.07
CA ASP A 15 -0.63 -3.63 9.38
C ASP A 15 0.81 -3.82 9.84
N ALA A 16 1.36 -5.01 9.63
CA ALA A 16 2.75 -5.29 10.00
C ALA A 16 3.70 -4.39 9.21
N LEU A 17 3.46 -4.23 7.92
CA LEU A 17 4.27 -3.36 7.08
C LEU A 17 4.24 -1.92 7.57
N GLU A 18 3.05 -1.41 7.92
CA GLU A 18 2.93 -0.05 8.43
C GLU A 18 3.73 0.15 9.72
N ILE A 19 3.64 -0.81 10.63
CA ILE A 19 4.37 -0.75 11.90
C ILE A 19 5.88 -0.74 11.65
N LEU A 20 6.35 -1.64 10.81
CA LEU A 20 7.78 -1.78 10.56
C LEU A 20 8.35 -0.57 9.79
N LEU A 21 7.58 0.01 8.89
CA LEU A 21 8.01 1.19 8.14
C LEU A 21 8.20 2.42 9.03
N LYS A 22 7.59 2.46 10.19
CA LYS A 22 7.80 3.54 11.14
C LYS A 22 9.15 3.44 11.84
N GLU A 23 9.74 2.26 11.85
CA GLU A 23 10.97 1.99 12.59
C GLU A 23 12.19 1.80 11.70
N GLN A 24 11.99 1.39 10.45
CA GLN A 24 13.10 1.08 9.56
C GLN A 24 12.70 1.26 8.10
N SER A 25 13.70 1.32 7.22
CA SER A 25 13.46 1.47 5.80
C SER A 25 12.89 0.19 5.20
N PHE A 26 12.18 0.32 4.09
CA PHE A 26 11.63 -0.84 3.41
C PHE A 26 12.73 -1.84 3.02
N GLU A 27 13.88 -1.34 2.59
CA GLU A 27 14.99 -2.18 2.17
C GLU A 27 15.52 -3.06 3.31
N SER A 28 15.43 -2.58 4.54
CA SER A 28 15.93 -3.33 5.71
C SER A 28 14.91 -4.29 6.28
N ILE A 29 13.64 -4.19 5.88
CA ILE A 29 12.60 -5.09 6.37
C ILE A 29 12.77 -6.46 5.70
N ARG A 30 12.79 -7.50 6.52
CA ARG A 30 12.90 -8.89 6.07
C ARG A 30 11.55 -9.59 6.16
N ILE A 31 11.41 -10.66 5.38
CA ILE A 31 10.20 -11.48 5.46
C ILE A 31 10.02 -12.03 6.88
N SER A 32 11.13 -12.39 7.55
CA SER A 32 11.07 -12.85 8.94
C SER A 32 10.49 -11.79 9.87
N ASP A 33 10.79 -10.51 9.61
CA ASP A 33 10.22 -9.41 10.40
C ASP A 33 8.72 -9.30 10.18
N LEU A 34 8.30 -9.40 8.91
CA LEU A 34 6.89 -9.31 8.55
C LEU A 34 6.06 -10.43 9.17
N VAL A 35 6.54 -11.68 9.08
CA VAL A 35 5.77 -12.81 9.62
C VAL A 35 5.72 -12.76 11.14
N ARG A 36 6.79 -12.30 11.79
CA ARG A 36 6.81 -12.14 13.23
C ARG A 36 5.81 -11.08 13.67
N GLU A 37 5.83 -9.92 13.02
CA GLU A 37 4.93 -8.83 13.37
C GLU A 37 3.48 -9.20 13.07
N ALA A 38 3.23 -9.89 11.97
CA ALA A 38 1.88 -10.32 11.57
C ALA A 38 1.41 -11.57 12.31
N LYS A 39 2.30 -12.20 13.08
CA LYS A 39 2.00 -13.44 13.82
C LYS A 39 1.55 -14.56 12.89
N THR A 40 2.32 -14.75 11.82
CA THR A 40 2.08 -15.80 10.84
C THR A 40 3.37 -16.60 10.64
N THR A 41 3.40 -17.43 9.61
CA THR A 41 4.57 -18.24 9.25
C THR A 41 5.08 -17.83 7.88
N ARG A 42 6.34 -18.19 7.59
CA ARG A 42 6.90 -17.95 6.26
C ARG A 42 6.08 -18.65 5.17
N LYS A 43 5.58 -19.84 5.48
CA LYS A 43 4.73 -20.57 4.52
C LYS A 43 3.48 -19.77 4.19
N THR A 44 2.84 -19.21 5.18
CA THR A 44 1.65 -18.38 4.97
C THR A 44 1.98 -17.16 4.12
N PHE A 45 3.12 -16.52 4.40
CA PHE A 45 3.54 -15.38 3.60
C PHE A 45 3.71 -15.77 2.13
N TYR A 46 4.42 -16.87 1.85
CA TYR A 46 4.67 -17.28 0.48
C TYR A 46 3.42 -17.83 -0.23
N ASN A 47 2.37 -18.15 0.53
CA ASN A 47 1.08 -18.45 -0.09
C ASN A 47 0.38 -17.19 -0.62
N HIS A 48 0.75 -16.02 -0.11
CA HIS A 48 0.15 -14.75 -0.51
C HIS A 48 1.03 -13.98 -1.49
N TYR A 49 2.34 -13.98 -1.28
CA TYR A 49 3.29 -13.14 -2.02
C TYR A 49 4.58 -13.90 -2.31
N GLN A 50 5.21 -13.60 -3.42
CA GLN A 50 6.52 -14.17 -3.75
C GLN A 50 7.64 -13.50 -2.96
N ASP A 51 7.48 -12.21 -2.67
CA ASP A 51 8.47 -11.43 -1.93
C ASP A 51 7.81 -10.20 -1.32
N LYS A 52 8.59 -9.40 -0.62
CA LYS A 52 8.05 -8.19 0.04
C LYS A 52 7.68 -7.10 -0.96
N ILE A 53 8.24 -7.15 -2.18
CA ILE A 53 7.90 -6.18 -3.22
C ILE A 53 6.46 -6.40 -3.66
N GLU A 54 6.04 -7.66 -3.83
CA GLU A 54 4.64 -7.93 -4.15
C GLU A 54 3.71 -7.43 -3.06
N LEU A 55 4.13 -7.52 -1.81
CA LEU A 55 3.32 -7.01 -0.71
C LEU A 55 3.14 -5.50 -0.82
N ILE A 56 4.21 -4.75 -1.07
CA ILE A 56 4.10 -3.29 -1.14
C ILE A 56 3.31 -2.85 -2.37
N VAL A 57 3.41 -3.58 -3.47
CA VAL A 57 2.62 -3.30 -4.67
C VAL A 57 1.13 -3.54 -4.38
N ASP A 58 0.81 -4.62 -3.70
CA ASP A 58 -0.56 -4.91 -3.31
C ASP A 58 -1.13 -3.81 -2.40
N TYR A 59 -0.33 -3.36 -1.45
CA TYR A 59 -0.72 -2.28 -0.57
C TYR A 59 -0.93 -0.97 -1.34
N GLN A 60 -0.07 -0.70 -2.31
CA GLN A 60 -0.22 0.47 -3.16
C GLN A 60 -1.52 0.42 -3.96
N GLU A 61 -1.87 -0.74 -4.47
CA GLU A 61 -3.13 -0.92 -5.19
C GLU A 61 -4.33 -0.66 -4.29
N GLU A 62 -4.27 -1.09 -3.04
CA GLU A 62 -5.34 -0.79 -2.09
C GLU A 62 -5.46 0.70 -1.82
N LEU A 63 -4.33 1.38 -1.67
CA LEU A 63 -4.32 2.83 -1.50
C LEU A 63 -4.95 3.53 -2.70
N THR A 64 -4.61 3.06 -3.89
CA THR A 64 -5.18 3.61 -5.13
C THR A 64 -6.70 3.45 -5.15
N LYS A 65 -7.21 2.30 -4.71
CA LYS A 65 -8.65 2.06 -4.63
C LYS A 65 -9.32 3.00 -3.64
N GLU A 66 -8.67 3.25 -2.51
CA GLU A 66 -9.22 4.17 -1.50
C GLU A 66 -9.28 5.60 -2.02
N ILE A 67 -8.22 6.04 -2.72
CA ILE A 67 -8.21 7.36 -3.34
C ILE A 67 -9.32 7.47 -4.38
N PHE A 68 -9.47 6.44 -5.20
CA PHE A 68 -10.50 6.43 -6.23
C PHE A 68 -11.90 6.49 -5.62
N ALA A 69 -12.13 5.77 -4.53
CA ALA A 69 -13.42 5.79 -3.85
C ALA A 69 -13.76 7.19 -3.36
N ILE A 70 -12.78 7.92 -2.81
CA ILE A 70 -12.98 9.29 -2.37
C ILE A 70 -13.29 10.20 -3.56
N GLN A 71 -12.55 10.06 -4.66
CA GLN A 71 -12.77 10.86 -5.86
C GLN A 71 -14.16 10.62 -6.44
N LYS A 72 -14.61 9.37 -6.41
CA LYS A 72 -15.91 9.00 -6.98
C LYS A 72 -17.07 9.58 -6.19
N GLU A 73 -16.91 9.74 -4.88
CA GLU A 73 -17.95 10.30 -4.03
C GLU A 73 -18.08 11.81 -4.16
N HIS A 74 -17.10 12.46 -4.76
CA HIS A 74 -17.07 13.91 -4.85
C HIS A 74 -17.09 14.36 -6.30
N THR A 75 -18.12 15.14 -6.66
CA THR A 75 -18.24 15.70 -8.00
C THR A 75 -17.42 16.98 -8.15
N GLN A 76 -17.01 17.58 -7.05
CA GLN A 76 -16.26 18.83 -7.04
C GLN A 76 -15.12 18.76 -6.03
N LEU A 77 -14.07 19.50 -6.31
CA LEU A 77 -12.93 19.63 -5.39
C LEU A 77 -13.29 20.65 -4.31
N ASN A 78 -13.95 20.18 -3.27
CA ASN A 78 -14.37 21.03 -2.15
C ASN A 78 -13.57 20.70 -0.89
N GLU A 79 -13.87 21.41 0.22
CA GLU A 79 -13.17 21.20 1.48
C GLU A 79 -13.28 19.77 2.00
N ASP A 80 -14.45 19.17 1.85
CA ASP A 80 -14.67 17.79 2.31
C ASP A 80 -13.80 16.80 1.54
N TYR A 81 -13.69 16.98 0.22
CA TYR A 81 -12.83 16.15 -0.60
C TYR A 81 -11.38 16.24 -0.12
N PHE A 82 -10.86 17.46 0.01
CA PHE A 82 -9.48 17.66 0.44
C PHE A 82 -9.26 17.16 1.87
N TYR A 83 -10.24 17.33 2.73
CA TYR A 83 -10.14 16.82 4.09
C TYR A 83 -9.98 15.30 4.10
N GLN A 84 -10.80 14.60 3.32
CA GLN A 84 -10.73 13.14 3.27
C GLN A 84 -9.41 12.65 2.68
N ILE A 85 -8.91 13.33 1.66
CA ILE A 85 -7.60 13.00 1.08
C ILE A 85 -6.49 13.20 2.11
N ILE A 86 -6.51 14.31 2.84
CA ILE A 86 -5.49 14.60 3.85
C ILE A 86 -5.52 13.55 4.97
N VAL A 87 -6.71 13.16 5.42
CA VAL A 87 -6.85 12.13 6.44
C VAL A 87 -6.24 10.81 5.95
N LEU A 88 -6.54 10.43 4.72
CA LEU A 88 -6.00 9.21 4.14
C LEU A 88 -4.48 9.26 4.05
N LEU A 89 -3.92 10.36 3.54
CA LEU A 89 -2.48 10.52 3.41
C LEU A 89 -1.78 10.48 4.78
N ARG A 90 -2.43 11.02 5.79
CA ARG A 90 -1.90 10.99 7.14
C ARG A 90 -1.83 9.57 7.69
N GLN A 91 -2.87 8.78 7.45
CA GLN A 91 -2.92 7.39 7.87
C GLN A 91 -1.88 6.54 7.15
N LYS A 92 -1.59 6.87 5.90
CA LYS A 92 -0.69 6.07 5.06
C LYS A 92 0.69 6.74 4.88
N GLY A 93 1.04 7.68 5.75
CA GLY A 93 2.27 8.46 5.60
C GLY A 93 3.53 7.60 5.53
N ALA A 94 3.63 6.57 6.37
CA ALA A 94 4.81 5.70 6.36
C ALA A 94 4.92 4.94 5.04
N LEU A 95 3.80 4.44 4.52
CA LEU A 95 3.78 3.74 3.24
C LEU A 95 4.18 4.69 2.11
N LEU A 96 3.58 5.88 2.08
CA LEU A 96 3.87 6.86 1.04
C LEU A 96 5.35 7.25 1.04
N SER A 97 5.92 7.47 2.22
CA SER A 97 7.33 7.79 2.34
C SER A 97 8.19 6.65 1.81
N ALA A 98 7.86 5.41 2.14
CA ALA A 98 8.60 4.24 1.66
C ALA A 98 8.52 4.12 0.13
N LEU A 99 7.35 4.36 -0.44
CA LEU A 99 7.17 4.29 -1.89
C LEU A 99 7.95 5.36 -2.62
N LEU A 100 7.92 6.60 -2.10
CA LEU A 100 8.62 7.71 -2.74
C LEU A 100 10.15 7.60 -2.62
N ASN A 101 10.63 6.98 -1.55
CA ASN A 101 12.05 6.83 -1.29
C ASN A 101 12.60 5.46 -1.65
N TYR A 102 11.83 4.67 -2.37
CA TYR A 102 12.26 3.33 -2.75
C TYR A 102 13.46 3.41 -3.70
N ASN A 103 14.54 2.71 -3.36
CA ASN A 103 15.79 2.73 -4.11
C ASN A 103 16.13 1.40 -4.78
N GLY A 104 15.15 0.55 -4.97
CA GLY A 104 15.37 -0.74 -5.62
C GLY A 104 15.45 -0.64 -7.12
N SER A 105 14.89 -1.62 -7.81
CA SER A 105 14.87 -1.66 -9.27
C SER A 105 14.30 -0.37 -9.87
N LEU A 106 14.96 0.15 -10.90
CA LEU A 106 14.50 1.34 -11.59
C LEU A 106 13.12 1.13 -12.20
N GLU A 107 12.87 -0.05 -12.75
CA GLU A 107 11.57 -0.38 -13.32
C GLU A 107 10.46 -0.28 -12.28
N LEU A 108 10.72 -0.81 -11.09
CA LEU A 108 9.73 -0.75 -10.01
C LEU A 108 9.56 0.68 -9.49
N GLN A 109 10.65 1.45 -9.42
CA GLN A 109 10.56 2.86 -9.04
C GLN A 109 9.66 3.62 -9.99
N ILE A 110 9.84 3.43 -11.29
CA ILE A 110 9.03 4.10 -12.31
C ILE A 110 7.58 3.67 -12.18
N MET A 111 7.33 2.38 -12.03
CA MET A 111 5.97 1.85 -11.91
C MET A 111 5.25 2.44 -10.70
N ILE A 112 5.91 2.44 -9.54
CA ILE A 112 5.34 2.95 -8.30
C ILE A 112 4.98 4.43 -8.45
N LYS A 113 5.93 5.24 -8.94
CA LYS A 113 5.73 6.68 -9.05
C LYS A 113 4.68 7.03 -10.10
N SER A 114 4.67 6.32 -11.23
CA SER A 114 3.66 6.53 -12.27
C SER A 114 2.27 6.24 -11.76
N GLN A 115 2.10 5.13 -11.06
CA GLN A 115 0.80 4.75 -10.51
C GLN A 115 0.31 5.76 -9.47
N MET A 116 1.21 6.28 -8.64
CA MET A 116 0.84 7.29 -7.66
C MET A 116 0.42 8.60 -8.34
N ILE A 117 1.14 9.02 -9.37
CA ILE A 117 0.80 10.23 -10.11
C ILE A 117 -0.57 10.08 -10.77
N GLU A 118 -0.81 8.96 -11.43
CA GLU A 118 -2.10 8.70 -12.06
C GLU A 118 -3.23 8.74 -11.04
N SER A 119 -3.03 8.14 -9.88
CA SER A 119 -4.03 8.14 -8.82
C SER A 119 -4.33 9.55 -8.35
N CYS A 120 -3.29 10.35 -8.11
CA CYS A 120 -3.46 11.72 -7.63
C CYS A 120 -4.17 12.60 -8.64
N LEU A 121 -3.92 12.38 -9.93
CA LEU A 121 -4.53 13.17 -10.99
C LEU A 121 -5.90 12.65 -11.42
N GLY A 122 -6.31 11.49 -10.91
CA GLY A 122 -7.57 10.88 -11.31
C GLY A 122 -7.55 10.32 -12.72
N LEU A 123 -6.35 10.05 -13.25
CA LEU A 123 -6.18 9.54 -14.62
C LEU A 123 -6.17 8.02 -14.70
N THR A 124 -6.34 7.36 -13.58
CA THR A 124 -6.31 5.89 -13.53
C THR A 124 -7.42 5.32 -14.39
N CYS A 125 -7.07 4.34 -15.22
CA CYS A 125 -8.06 3.67 -16.03
C CYS A 125 -8.93 2.76 -15.16
N HIS A 126 -10.25 2.91 -15.26
CA HIS A 126 -11.18 2.21 -14.39
C HIS A 126 -12.06 1.21 -15.13
N THR A 127 -11.55 0.71 -16.17
CA THR A 127 -12.28 -0.33 -16.91
C THR A 127 -12.16 -1.67 -16.24
#